data_4c12a8e5ca49e98b7bcbe1312a3d2dfd
#
_entry.id   4c12a8e5ca49e98b7bcbe1312a3d2dfd
#
_cell.length_a   1.000
_cell.length_b   1.000
_cell.length_c   1.000
_cell.angle_alpha   90.00
_cell.angle_beta   90.00
_cell.angle_gamma   90.00
#
_symmetry.space_group_name_H-M   'P 1'
#
loop_
_entity.id
_entity.type
_entity.pdbx_description
1 polymer ?
#
loop_
_entity_poly.entity_id
_entity_poly.type
_entity_poly.pdbx_seq_one_letter_code
_entity_poly.pdbx_strand_id
1 'polypeptide(L)'
;MPAQIDKASSFQALHAAPGSFVIPNPWDGGSARILEALGYRALATSSGASAGTLGRRDGKISRDEALAHCELIVASTDLPVSADLENGFGSTTADVAETYRLAAE
;
A
#
# COMPACT_ATOMS: atom_id res chain seq x y z
N MET A 1 -10.99 10.99 -8.78
CA MET A 1 -10.31 10.18 -7.75
C MET A 1 -10.59 10.76 -6.37
N PRO A 2 -10.96 9.95 -5.37
CA PRO A 2 -11.18 10.45 -4.01
C PRO A 2 -9.92 11.08 -3.42
N ALA A 3 -10.10 12.06 -2.53
CA ALA A 3 -8.98 12.65 -1.81
C ALA A 3 -8.39 11.65 -0.80
N GLN A 4 -7.10 11.80 -0.48
CA GLN A 4 -6.43 10.92 0.49
C GLN A 4 -7.14 10.88 1.84
N ILE A 5 -7.63 12.03 2.32
CA ILE A 5 -8.34 12.08 3.59
C ILE A 5 -9.64 11.27 3.55
N ASP A 6 -10.33 11.26 2.42
CA ASP A 6 -11.56 10.49 2.24
C ASP A 6 -11.26 8.99 2.22
N LYS A 7 -10.19 8.59 1.53
CA LYS A 7 -9.72 7.20 1.53
C LYS A 7 -9.34 6.74 2.94
N ALA A 8 -8.61 7.56 3.68
CA ALA A 8 -8.21 7.25 5.06
C ALA A 8 -9.42 7.10 5.97
N SER A 9 -10.42 7.99 5.83
CA SER A 9 -11.66 7.91 6.60
C SER A 9 -12.46 6.66 6.27
N SER A 10 -12.53 6.28 4.99
CA SER A 10 -13.18 5.05 4.54
C SER A 10 -12.48 3.81 5.11
N PHE A 11 -11.16 3.81 5.11
CA PHE A 11 -10.36 2.72 5.66
C PHE A 11 -10.59 2.54 7.15
N GLN A 12 -10.60 3.63 7.90
CA GLN A 12 -10.91 3.63 9.32
C GLN A 12 -12.33 3.09 9.58
N ALA A 13 -13.31 3.51 8.78
CA ALA A 13 -14.70 3.06 8.91
C ALA A 13 -14.84 1.56 8.67
N LEU A 14 -14.09 0.98 7.73
CA LEU A 14 -14.07 -0.46 7.50
C LEU A 14 -13.62 -1.24 8.73
N HIS A 15 -12.62 -0.74 9.44
CA HIS A 15 -12.11 -1.38 10.66
C HIS A 15 -13.07 -1.22 11.86
N ALA A 16 -13.81 -0.13 11.89
CA ALA A 16 -14.77 0.14 12.98
C ALA A 16 -16.09 -0.61 12.80
N ALA A 17 -16.40 -1.05 11.59
CA ALA A 17 -17.65 -1.77 11.31
C ALA A 17 -17.64 -3.17 11.95
N PRO A 18 -18.85 -3.73 12.31
CA PRO A 18 -18.91 -5.09 12.85
C PRO A 18 -18.46 -6.12 11.81
N GLY A 19 -17.89 -7.22 12.31
CA GLY A 19 -17.42 -8.31 11.48
C GLY A 19 -16.01 -8.08 10.95
N SER A 20 -15.62 -8.88 9.96
CA SER A 20 -14.32 -8.79 9.31
C SER A 20 -14.49 -8.49 7.83
N PHE A 21 -13.43 -8.01 7.21
CA PHE A 21 -13.38 -7.80 5.77
C PHE A 21 -12.01 -8.23 5.23
N VAL A 22 -11.96 -8.52 3.93
CA VAL A 22 -10.74 -8.99 3.28
C VAL A 22 -10.00 -7.80 2.67
N ILE A 23 -8.69 -7.73 2.92
CA ILE A 23 -7.80 -6.77 2.30
C ILE A 23 -6.82 -7.55 1.42
N PRO A 24 -7.06 -7.66 0.10
CA PRO A 24 -6.15 -8.38 -0.78
C PRO A 24 -4.90 -7.57 -1.11
N ASN A 25 -3.86 -8.28 -1.56
CA ASN A 25 -2.57 -7.69 -1.93
C ASN A 25 -2.42 -7.65 -3.45
N PRO A 26 -2.63 -6.50 -4.11
CA PRO A 26 -2.30 -6.37 -5.52
C PRO A 26 -0.78 -6.35 -5.71
N TRP A 27 -0.31 -6.92 -6.82
CA TRP A 27 1.11 -6.93 -7.15
C TRP A 27 1.50 -5.73 -8.01
N ASP A 28 0.54 -5.20 -8.76
CA ASP A 28 0.76 -4.13 -9.73
C ASP A 28 -0.53 -3.32 -9.94
N GLY A 29 -0.47 -2.31 -10.80
CA GLY A 29 -1.63 -1.49 -11.10
C GLY A 29 -2.78 -2.26 -11.75
N GLY A 30 -2.47 -3.22 -12.61
CA GLY A 30 -3.47 -4.04 -13.28
C GLY A 30 -4.26 -4.91 -12.31
N SER A 31 -3.56 -5.61 -11.41
CA SER A 31 -4.22 -6.43 -10.38
C SER A 31 -5.00 -5.57 -9.38
N ALA A 32 -4.52 -4.37 -9.06
CA ALA A 32 -5.27 -3.43 -8.22
C ALA A 32 -6.62 -3.08 -8.85
N ARG A 33 -6.65 -2.78 -10.12
CA ARG A 33 -7.89 -2.48 -10.85
C ARG A 33 -8.85 -3.67 -10.92
N ILE A 34 -8.31 -4.88 -11.11
CA ILE A 34 -9.12 -6.10 -11.12
C ILE A 34 -9.76 -6.32 -9.74
N LEU A 35 -8.99 -6.19 -8.67
CA LEU A 35 -9.50 -6.38 -7.31
C LEU A 35 -10.58 -5.35 -6.95
N GLU A 36 -10.41 -4.09 -7.37
CA GLU A 36 -11.45 -3.08 -7.21
C GLU A 36 -12.73 -3.47 -7.96
N ALA A 37 -12.60 -3.92 -9.21
CA ALA A 37 -13.75 -4.35 -10.03
C ALA A 37 -14.47 -5.56 -9.44
N LEU A 38 -13.75 -6.42 -8.71
CA LEU A 38 -14.33 -7.57 -8.03
C LEU A 38 -15.09 -7.22 -6.75
N GLY A 39 -15.06 -5.95 -6.33
CA GLY A 39 -15.84 -5.48 -5.19
C GLY A 39 -15.08 -5.43 -3.86
N TYR A 40 -13.77 -5.64 -3.84
CA TYR A 40 -12.99 -5.41 -2.63
C TYR A 40 -13.01 -3.92 -2.28
N ARG A 41 -12.98 -3.62 -0.96
CA ARG A 41 -13.18 -2.25 -0.47
C ARG A 41 -11.90 -1.58 0.01
N ALA A 42 -10.83 -2.33 0.11
CA ALA A 42 -9.49 -1.82 0.48
C ALA A 42 -8.44 -2.77 -0.07
N LEU A 43 -7.24 -2.25 -0.28
CA LEU A 43 -6.09 -3.01 -0.75
C LEU A 43 -4.91 -2.77 0.20
N ALA A 44 -3.95 -3.71 0.19
CA ALA A 44 -2.70 -3.54 0.91
C ALA A 44 -1.54 -3.93 0.01
N THR A 45 -0.47 -3.16 0.00
CA THR A 45 0.74 -3.55 -0.71
C THR A 45 1.44 -4.69 0.02
N SER A 46 2.36 -5.33 -0.64
CA SER A 46 3.16 -6.43 -0.08
C SER A 46 4.60 -6.21 -0.48
N SER A 47 5.50 -6.18 0.48
CA SER A 47 6.93 -6.06 0.21
C SER A 47 7.46 -7.22 -0.64
N GLY A 48 6.97 -8.43 -0.38
CA GLY A 48 7.32 -9.60 -1.19
C GLY A 48 6.82 -9.48 -2.62
N ALA A 49 5.60 -9.01 -2.83
CA ALA A 49 5.06 -8.78 -4.16
C ALA A 49 5.82 -7.67 -4.90
N SER A 50 6.12 -6.58 -4.21
CA SER A 50 6.92 -5.47 -4.75
C SER A 50 8.28 -5.97 -5.23
N ALA A 51 9.01 -6.70 -4.38
CA ALA A 51 10.29 -7.31 -4.75
C ALA A 51 10.13 -8.28 -5.92
N GLY A 52 9.07 -9.10 -5.89
CA GLY A 52 8.79 -10.08 -6.93
C GLY A 52 8.58 -9.46 -8.31
N THR A 53 7.92 -8.30 -8.39
CA THR A 53 7.74 -7.57 -9.67
C THR A 53 9.08 -7.10 -10.26
N LEU A 54 10.09 -6.94 -9.43
CA LEU A 54 11.44 -6.57 -9.85
C LEU A 54 12.38 -7.78 -10.01
N GLY A 55 11.86 -8.99 -9.83
CA GLY A 55 12.66 -10.21 -9.89
C GLY A 55 13.60 -10.39 -8.72
N ARG A 56 13.27 -9.84 -7.56
CA ARG A 56 14.09 -9.89 -6.35
C ARG A 56 13.38 -10.61 -5.22
N ARG A 57 14.14 -11.01 -4.20
CA ARG A 57 13.60 -11.57 -2.97
C ARG A 57 13.05 -10.46 -2.08
N ASP A 58 12.10 -10.79 -1.24
CA ASP A 58 11.60 -9.91 -0.20
C ASP A 58 12.75 -9.37 0.67
N GLY A 59 12.71 -8.11 1.01
CA GLY A 59 13.77 -7.42 1.74
C GLY A 59 14.92 -6.92 0.88
N LYS A 60 14.87 -7.09 -0.45
CA LYS A 60 15.95 -6.72 -1.37
C LYS A 60 15.59 -5.56 -2.30
N ILE A 61 14.63 -4.73 -1.90
CA ILE A 61 14.30 -3.49 -2.61
C ILE A 61 14.65 -2.29 -1.74
N SER A 62 14.91 -1.17 -2.38
CA SER A 62 15.19 0.09 -1.68
C SER A 62 13.89 0.75 -1.22
N ARG A 63 14.01 1.73 -0.33
CA ARG A 63 12.89 2.58 0.07
C ARG A 63 12.24 3.25 -1.14
N ASP A 64 13.04 3.82 -2.02
CA ASP A 64 12.51 4.52 -3.20
C ASP A 64 11.74 3.57 -4.12
N GLU A 65 12.23 2.35 -4.30
CA GLU A 65 11.52 1.32 -5.08
C GLU A 65 10.21 0.92 -4.42
N ALA A 66 10.19 0.76 -3.10
CA ALA A 66 8.97 0.43 -2.34
C ALA A 66 7.94 1.56 -2.43
N LEU A 67 8.37 2.81 -2.30
CA LEU A 67 7.49 3.98 -2.39
C LEU A 67 6.93 4.15 -3.80
N ALA A 68 7.75 3.93 -4.83
CA ALA A 68 7.31 3.97 -6.21
C ALA A 68 6.24 2.90 -6.50
N HIS A 69 6.40 1.71 -5.95
CA HIS A 69 5.42 0.63 -6.06
C HIS A 69 4.10 1.00 -5.38
N CYS A 70 4.17 1.57 -4.17
CA CYS A 70 2.97 2.06 -3.47
C CYS A 70 2.25 3.15 -4.26
N GLU A 71 3.00 4.11 -4.78
CA GLU A 71 2.45 5.20 -5.59
C GLU A 71 1.72 4.68 -6.83
N LEU A 72 2.32 3.72 -7.53
CA LEU A 72 1.71 3.10 -8.70
C LEU A 72 0.37 2.44 -8.35
N ILE A 73 0.32 1.69 -7.26
CA ILE A 73 -0.90 1.03 -6.83
C ILE A 73 -1.96 2.04 -6.40
N VAL A 74 -1.59 3.05 -5.61
CA VAL A 74 -2.51 4.11 -5.18
C VAL A 74 -3.09 4.85 -6.38
N ALA A 75 -2.28 5.15 -7.39
CA ALA A 75 -2.71 5.83 -8.60
C ALA A 75 -3.63 4.98 -9.48
N SER A 76 -3.64 3.66 -9.30
CA SER A 76 -4.40 2.72 -10.11
C SER A 76 -5.80 2.42 -9.57
N THR A 77 -6.16 2.91 -8.39
CA THR A 77 -7.42 2.57 -7.73
C THR A 77 -7.99 3.76 -6.98
N ASP A 78 -9.31 3.77 -6.82
CA ASP A 78 -10.01 4.71 -5.94
C ASP A 78 -10.14 4.19 -4.51
N LEU A 79 -9.74 2.95 -4.27
CA LEU A 79 -9.82 2.32 -2.96
C LEU A 79 -8.72 2.84 -2.02
N PRO A 80 -8.96 2.80 -0.70
CA PRO A 80 -7.87 3.00 0.26
C PRO A 80 -6.83 1.89 0.16
N VAL A 81 -5.55 2.26 0.29
CA VAL A 81 -4.42 1.34 0.19
C VAL A 81 -3.57 1.46 1.45
N SER A 82 -3.36 0.34 2.12
CA SER A 82 -2.40 0.22 3.22
C SER A 82 -1.04 -0.18 2.66
N ALA A 83 0.02 0.49 3.06
CA ALA A 83 1.36 0.24 2.54
C ALA A 83 2.17 -0.63 3.50
N ASP A 84 2.78 -1.69 2.98
CA ASP A 84 3.80 -2.47 3.68
C ASP A 84 5.15 -1.77 3.48
N LEU A 85 5.60 -1.06 4.49
CA LEU A 85 6.88 -0.35 4.49
C LEU A 85 7.95 -1.09 5.30
N GLU A 86 7.76 -2.38 5.53
CA GLU A 86 8.71 -3.24 6.25
C GLU A 86 9.03 -2.66 7.63
N ASN A 87 10.33 -2.51 7.96
CA ASN A 87 10.77 -1.91 9.23
C ASN A 87 10.93 -0.38 9.15
N GLY A 88 10.47 0.25 8.05
CA GLY A 88 10.62 1.69 7.82
C GLY A 88 11.90 2.06 7.07
N PHE A 89 12.63 1.09 6.53
CA PHE A 89 13.83 1.28 5.71
C PHE A 89 14.94 2.06 6.42
N GLY A 90 15.20 1.72 7.67
CA GLY A 90 16.31 2.32 8.41
C GLY A 90 16.41 1.77 9.82
N SER A 91 17.54 2.06 10.46
CA SER A 91 17.86 1.59 11.80
C SER A 91 17.64 2.63 12.89
N THR A 92 17.30 3.86 12.53
CA THR A 92 17.05 4.94 13.48
C THR A 92 15.61 5.44 13.39
N THR A 93 15.14 6.08 14.46
CA THR A 93 13.80 6.72 14.45
C THR A 93 13.71 7.82 13.38
N ALA A 94 14.80 8.52 13.13
CA ALA A 94 14.84 9.56 12.09
C ALA A 94 14.64 8.97 10.69
N ASP A 95 15.26 7.82 10.40
CA ASP A 95 15.10 7.12 9.11
C ASP A 95 13.65 6.69 8.91
N VAL A 96 13.04 6.10 9.93
CA VAL A 96 11.65 5.63 9.88
C VAL A 96 10.69 6.82 9.70
N ALA A 97 10.91 7.91 10.44
CA ALA A 97 10.11 9.13 10.32
C ALA A 97 10.18 9.70 8.90
N GLU A 98 11.35 9.71 8.28
CA GLU A 98 11.53 10.16 6.89
C GLU A 98 10.76 9.26 5.91
N THR A 99 10.77 7.95 6.11
CA THR A 99 10.01 7.02 5.29
C THR A 99 8.51 7.33 5.35
N TYR A 100 7.97 7.56 6.55
CA TYR A 100 6.57 7.94 6.71
C TYR A 100 6.26 9.29 6.07
N ARG A 101 7.16 10.25 6.20
CA ARG A 101 7.00 11.57 5.57
C ARG A 101 6.91 11.44 4.04
N LEU A 102 7.81 10.67 3.44
CA LEU A 102 7.81 10.43 2.00
C LEU A 102 6.56 9.67 1.54
N ALA A 103 6.12 8.71 2.31
CA ALA A 103 4.91 7.94 1.98
C ALA A 103 3.64 8.79 2.01
N ALA A 104 3.62 9.85 2.81
CA ALA A 104 2.48 10.77 2.90
C ALA A 104 2.38 11.76 1.72
N GLU A 105 3.44 11.93 0.97
CA GLU A 105 3.44 12.78 -0.23
C GLU A 105 2.68 12.10 -1.37
#